data_9b5e201f46f71573f7c779b227bd620f
#
_entry.id   9b5e201f46f71573f7c779b227bd620f
#
_cell.length_a   1.000
_cell.length_b   1.000
_cell.length_c   1.000
_cell.angle_alpha   90.00
_cell.angle_beta   90.00
_cell.angle_gamma   90.00
#
_symmetry.space_group_name_H-M   'P 1'
#
loop_
_entity.id
_entity.type
_entity.pdbx_description
1 polymer ?
#
loop_
_entity_poly.entity_id
_entity_poly.type
_entity_poly.pdbx_seq_one_letter_code
_entity_poly.pdbx_strand_id
1 'polypeptide(L)'
;MKACISEGRKYLPLFSLFVILFITVLCSMILLGRFLSSPPRKTASEDCTSIEDTRPVLVIDAGHGGEDGGTIGVNGIYEKDLNLKIALLLDEWLRAEGFETVLTRSEDVLLYDKSSDYLGQKKVQDLATRRKIVEAHENAIFISIHMNAFPEAKYSGLQVYYSQNNTASQTLASEIQTLTHEILQPHNTRKIKAAGENIYLLDRLTCPAVLIECGFLSNPQECAKLSEEEYQKQLAFSIYLGVVNYFNTASKNP
;
A
#
# COMPACT_ATOMS: atom_id res chain seq x y z
N MET A 1 -32.98 -48.71 59.67
CA MET A 1 -32.57 -49.02 58.30
C MET A 1 -32.76 -47.80 57.38
N LYS A 2 -32.09 -46.62 57.70
CA LYS A 2 -32.21 -45.37 56.95
C LYS A 2 -30.89 -44.53 56.90
N ALA A 3 -29.72 -45.15 57.00
CA ALA A 3 -28.45 -44.42 57.07
C ALA A 3 -27.44 -44.76 55.98
N CYS A 4 -27.80 -45.51 54.92
CA CYS A 4 -26.81 -46.01 53.95
C CYS A 4 -26.99 -45.43 52.50
N ILE A 5 -27.91 -44.45 52.26
CA ILE A 5 -28.18 -43.94 50.89
C ILE A 5 -27.63 -42.53 50.68
N SER A 6 -27.08 -41.84 51.68
CA SER A 6 -26.69 -40.45 51.57
C SER A 6 -25.22 -40.19 51.11
N GLU A 7 -24.34 -41.19 51.21
CA GLU A 7 -22.92 -41.00 50.86
C GLU A 7 -22.61 -41.12 49.35
N GLY A 8 -23.39 -41.93 48.62
CA GLY A 8 -23.17 -42.13 47.19
C GLY A 8 -23.44 -40.85 46.30
N ARG A 9 -24.25 -39.90 46.80
CA ARG A 9 -24.59 -38.66 46.03
C ARG A 9 -23.51 -37.60 46.06
N LYS A 10 -22.60 -37.66 47.03
CA LYS A 10 -21.51 -36.61 47.12
C LYS A 10 -20.37 -36.84 46.14
N TYR A 11 -20.17 -38.05 45.63
CA TYR A 11 -19.07 -38.39 44.75
C TYR A 11 -19.47 -38.40 43.25
N LEU A 12 -20.77 -38.35 42.95
CA LEU A 12 -21.28 -38.35 41.57
C LEU A 12 -20.79 -37.17 40.71
N PRO A 13 -20.77 -35.93 41.22
CA PRO A 13 -20.23 -34.79 40.44
C PRO A 13 -18.70 -34.87 40.28
N LEU A 14 -17.99 -35.42 41.27
CA LEU A 14 -16.54 -35.57 41.18
C LEU A 14 -16.13 -36.64 40.15
N PHE A 15 -16.87 -37.72 40.08
CA PHE A 15 -16.65 -38.81 39.13
C PHE A 15 -16.94 -38.35 37.69
N SER A 16 -18.01 -37.59 37.47
CA SER A 16 -18.30 -37.03 36.14
C SER A 16 -17.24 -36.03 35.68
N LEU A 17 -16.69 -35.23 36.59
CA LEU A 17 -15.59 -34.29 36.27
C LEU A 17 -14.31 -35.04 35.87
N PHE A 18 -14.00 -36.15 36.55
CA PHE A 18 -12.86 -37.00 36.20
C PHE A 18 -13.01 -37.67 34.84
N VAL A 19 -14.21 -38.13 34.49
CA VAL A 19 -14.51 -38.76 33.20
C VAL A 19 -14.36 -37.71 32.07
N ILE A 20 -14.86 -36.50 32.26
CA ILE A 20 -14.71 -35.42 31.26
C ILE A 20 -13.23 -35.05 31.05
N LEU A 21 -12.46 -34.89 32.13
CA LEU A 21 -11.05 -34.61 32.08
C LEU A 21 -10.27 -35.74 31.37
N PHE A 22 -10.60 -36.99 31.66
CA PHE A 22 -9.96 -38.13 31.01
C PHE A 22 -10.25 -38.20 29.52
N ILE A 23 -11.49 -37.93 29.10
CA ILE A 23 -11.88 -37.88 27.69
C ILE A 23 -11.14 -36.71 26.95
N THR A 24 -11.03 -35.54 27.56
CA THR A 24 -10.32 -34.39 26.94
C THR A 24 -8.83 -34.66 26.77
N VAL A 25 -8.18 -35.29 27.76
CA VAL A 25 -6.76 -35.69 27.66
C VAL A 25 -6.59 -36.80 26.61
N LEU A 26 -7.49 -37.77 26.53
CA LEU A 26 -7.42 -38.83 25.53
C LEU A 26 -7.61 -38.28 24.11
N CYS A 27 -8.56 -37.37 23.92
CA CYS A 27 -8.78 -36.69 22.62
C CYS A 27 -7.56 -35.85 22.20
N SER A 28 -6.93 -35.12 23.13
CA SER A 28 -5.71 -34.35 22.84
C SER A 28 -4.53 -35.26 22.48
N MET A 29 -4.36 -36.40 23.12
CA MET A 29 -3.32 -37.37 22.77
C MET A 29 -3.54 -38.02 21.40
N ILE A 30 -4.79 -38.31 21.01
CA ILE A 30 -5.14 -38.85 19.70
C ILE A 30 -4.86 -37.81 18.62
N LEU A 31 -5.21 -36.55 18.86
CA LEU A 31 -4.91 -35.44 17.93
C LEU A 31 -3.41 -35.20 17.76
N LEU A 32 -2.66 -35.24 18.87
CA LEU A 32 -1.21 -35.11 18.85
C LEU A 32 -0.55 -36.30 18.15
N GLY A 33 -1.02 -37.51 18.38
CA GLY A 33 -0.56 -38.73 17.70
C GLY A 33 -0.79 -38.70 16.21
N ARG A 34 -1.92 -38.16 15.73
CA ARG A 34 -2.18 -37.95 14.29
C ARG A 34 -1.29 -36.90 13.69
N PHE A 35 -0.97 -35.83 14.44
CA PHE A 35 -0.05 -34.80 13.99
C PHE A 35 1.40 -35.29 13.86
N LEU A 36 1.84 -36.11 14.80
CA LEU A 36 3.20 -36.71 14.80
C LEU A 36 3.35 -37.91 13.84
N SER A 37 2.23 -38.59 13.49
CA SER A 37 2.24 -39.76 12.58
C SER A 37 1.95 -39.40 11.13
N SER A 38 1.88 -38.14 10.79
CA SER A 38 1.82 -37.72 9.38
C SER A 38 3.13 -38.17 8.72
N PRO A 39 3.09 -39.04 7.69
CA PRO A 39 4.29 -39.44 6.98
C PRO A 39 4.97 -38.18 6.43
N PRO A 40 6.31 -38.12 6.44
CA PRO A 40 7.00 -37.02 5.80
C PRO A 40 6.46 -36.91 4.38
N ARG A 41 5.86 -35.74 4.07
CA ARG A 41 5.40 -35.41 2.72
C ARG A 41 6.64 -35.65 1.84
N LYS A 42 6.62 -36.72 1.01
CA LYS A 42 7.62 -36.89 -0.01
C LYS A 42 7.64 -35.61 -0.80
N THR A 43 8.70 -34.83 -0.62
CA THR A 43 9.07 -33.81 -1.58
C THR A 43 9.33 -34.59 -2.88
N ALA A 44 8.31 -34.70 -3.71
CA ALA A 44 8.54 -34.88 -5.12
C ALA A 44 9.49 -33.73 -5.45
N SER A 45 10.66 -34.04 -5.96
CA SER A 45 11.46 -33.12 -6.73
C SER A 45 10.62 -32.81 -7.97
N GLU A 46 9.58 -31.98 -7.78
CA GLU A 46 9.00 -31.26 -8.89
C GLU A 46 10.12 -30.37 -9.38
N ASP A 47 10.52 -30.67 -10.60
CA ASP A 47 11.26 -29.78 -11.47
C ASP A 47 10.63 -28.38 -11.23
N CYS A 48 11.29 -27.56 -10.40
CA CYS A 48 10.93 -26.18 -10.20
C CYS A 48 11.26 -25.49 -11.53
N THR A 49 10.41 -25.71 -12.53
CA THR A 49 10.18 -24.65 -13.49
C THR A 49 9.76 -23.48 -12.61
N SER A 50 10.69 -22.54 -12.44
CA SER A 50 10.41 -21.26 -11.83
C SER A 50 9.14 -20.75 -12.49
N ILE A 51 8.01 -20.85 -11.80
CA ILE A 51 6.86 -20.03 -12.14
C ILE A 51 7.43 -18.63 -11.90
N GLU A 52 7.86 -17.97 -12.97
CA GLU A 52 8.13 -16.55 -12.93
C GLU A 52 6.93 -15.93 -12.23
N ASP A 53 7.15 -15.33 -11.09
CA ASP A 53 6.09 -14.59 -10.38
C ASP A 53 5.70 -13.44 -11.30
N THR A 54 4.65 -13.67 -12.10
CA THR A 54 4.19 -12.74 -13.13
C THR A 54 3.47 -11.52 -12.52
N ARG A 55 3.42 -11.44 -11.18
CA ARG A 55 2.84 -10.28 -10.51
C ARG A 55 3.68 -9.05 -10.81
N PRO A 56 3.03 -7.91 -11.09
CA PRO A 56 3.76 -6.68 -11.38
C PRO A 56 4.47 -6.16 -10.13
N VAL A 57 5.61 -5.51 -10.35
CA VAL A 57 6.34 -4.75 -9.33
C VAL A 57 5.69 -3.37 -9.19
N LEU A 58 5.29 -3.00 -7.97
CA LEU A 58 4.73 -1.70 -7.68
C LEU A 58 5.85 -0.70 -7.37
N VAL A 59 6.15 0.19 -8.29
CA VAL A 59 7.14 1.25 -8.07
C VAL A 59 6.43 2.45 -7.44
N ILE A 60 6.72 2.69 -6.17
CA ILE A 60 6.13 3.79 -5.39
C ILE A 60 7.11 4.95 -5.39
N ASP A 61 6.67 6.07 -5.91
CA ASP A 61 7.46 7.27 -6.04
C ASP A 61 7.05 8.32 -5.01
N ALA A 62 7.97 8.70 -4.14
CA ALA A 62 7.79 9.86 -3.27
C ALA A 62 8.32 11.10 -4.02
N GLY A 63 7.43 11.90 -4.58
CA GLY A 63 7.78 13.08 -5.34
C GLY A 63 8.70 14.05 -4.61
N HIS A 64 9.55 14.79 -5.34
CA HIS A 64 10.53 15.72 -4.78
C HIS A 64 11.59 15.02 -3.90
N GLY A 65 12.32 15.79 -3.07
CA GLY A 65 13.33 15.27 -2.12
C GLY A 65 14.58 16.14 -2.08
N GLY A 66 15.32 16.05 -0.98
CA GLY A 66 16.55 16.81 -0.77
C GLY A 66 16.38 18.31 -0.96
N GLU A 67 17.08 18.86 -1.97
CA GLU A 67 17.04 20.29 -2.31
C GLU A 67 15.73 20.72 -2.99
N ASP A 68 15.01 19.78 -3.64
CA ASP A 68 13.68 20.04 -4.21
C ASP A 68 12.61 19.81 -3.13
N GLY A 69 12.22 20.87 -2.46
CA GLY A 69 11.20 20.81 -1.40
C GLY A 69 9.78 20.58 -1.90
N GLY A 70 9.53 20.74 -3.22
CA GLY A 70 8.19 20.84 -3.76
C GLY A 70 7.48 22.11 -3.28
N THR A 71 6.18 22.05 -3.13
CA THR A 71 5.36 23.13 -2.58
C THR A 71 5.60 23.28 -1.06
N ILE A 72 5.57 24.52 -0.60
CA ILE A 72 5.56 24.81 0.85
C ILE A 72 4.12 25.12 1.25
N GLY A 73 3.62 24.35 2.20
CA GLY A 73 2.28 24.52 2.75
C GLY A 73 2.14 25.83 3.53
N VAL A 74 0.88 26.28 3.70
CA VAL A 74 0.60 27.53 4.44
C VAL A 74 1.05 27.51 5.90
N ASN A 75 1.34 26.34 6.45
CA ASN A 75 1.89 26.13 7.80
C ASN A 75 3.41 25.90 7.79
N GLY A 76 4.08 26.05 6.64
CA GLY A 76 5.52 25.88 6.48
C GLY A 76 6.00 24.44 6.24
N ILE A 77 5.10 23.45 6.14
CA ILE A 77 5.47 22.06 5.84
C ILE A 77 5.89 21.92 4.37
N TYR A 78 6.92 21.11 4.11
CA TYR A 78 7.35 20.82 2.75
C TYR A 78 6.58 19.62 2.17
N GLU A 79 6.21 19.74 0.90
CA GLU A 79 5.57 18.67 0.13
C GLU A 79 6.39 17.38 0.14
N LYS A 80 7.70 17.46 -0.07
CA LYS A 80 8.62 16.31 -0.09
C LYS A 80 8.55 15.45 1.17
N ASP A 81 8.29 16.06 2.33
CA ASP A 81 8.24 15.35 3.62
C ASP A 81 6.93 14.55 3.75
N LEU A 82 5.83 15.12 3.29
CA LEU A 82 4.53 14.45 3.25
C LEU A 82 4.51 13.33 2.22
N ASN A 83 5.06 13.59 1.03
CA ASN A 83 5.17 12.58 -0.03
C ASN A 83 5.94 11.35 0.46
N LEU A 84 7.08 11.57 1.15
CA LEU A 84 7.89 10.47 1.70
C LEU A 84 7.12 9.67 2.76
N LYS A 85 6.48 10.35 3.71
CA LYS A 85 5.73 9.68 4.78
C LYS A 85 4.59 8.81 4.22
N ILE A 86 3.80 9.35 3.29
CA ILE A 86 2.67 8.62 2.69
C ILE A 86 3.17 7.47 1.82
N ALA A 87 4.26 7.67 1.05
CA ALA A 87 4.85 6.61 0.22
C ALA A 87 5.38 5.45 1.07
N LEU A 88 6.04 5.72 2.20
CA LEU A 88 6.53 4.69 3.13
C LEU A 88 5.38 3.90 3.77
N LEU A 89 4.30 4.58 4.18
CA LEU A 89 3.09 3.91 4.70
C LEU A 89 2.41 3.04 3.65
N LEU A 90 2.34 3.52 2.40
CA LEU A 90 1.79 2.75 1.29
C LEU A 90 2.63 1.51 0.97
N ASP A 91 3.96 1.65 0.98
CA ASP A 91 4.91 0.54 0.81
C ASP A 91 4.70 -0.55 1.88
N GLU A 92 4.57 -0.14 3.14
CA GLU A 92 4.32 -1.06 4.26
C GLU A 92 3.02 -1.87 4.06
N TRP A 93 1.91 -1.20 3.71
CA TRP A 93 0.63 -1.87 3.47
C TRP A 93 0.67 -2.84 2.28
N LEU A 94 1.28 -2.42 1.17
CA LEU A 94 1.36 -3.25 -0.04
C LEU A 94 2.28 -4.46 0.15
N ARG A 95 3.41 -4.32 0.86
CA ARG A 95 4.27 -5.45 1.24
C ARG A 95 3.56 -6.43 2.18
N ALA A 96 2.79 -5.93 3.15
CA ALA A 96 2.02 -6.77 4.05
C ALA A 96 0.96 -7.60 3.31
N GLU A 97 0.41 -7.09 2.19
CA GLU A 97 -0.51 -7.82 1.30
C GLU A 97 0.21 -8.82 0.37
N GLY A 98 1.55 -8.79 0.34
CA GLY A 98 2.37 -9.68 -0.46
C GLY A 98 2.72 -9.16 -1.86
N PHE A 99 2.58 -7.85 -2.11
CA PHE A 99 3.09 -7.24 -3.34
C PHE A 99 4.61 -7.04 -3.26
N GLU A 100 5.28 -7.21 -4.39
CA GLU A 100 6.63 -6.74 -4.57
C GLU A 100 6.60 -5.22 -4.81
N THR A 101 7.35 -4.46 -4.01
CA THR A 101 7.39 -3.01 -4.10
C THR A 101 8.81 -2.49 -4.19
N VAL A 102 8.99 -1.40 -4.92
CA VAL A 102 10.25 -0.65 -5.05
C VAL A 102 9.96 0.82 -4.78
N LEU A 103 10.64 1.41 -3.80
CA LEU A 103 10.58 2.86 -3.54
C LEU A 103 11.61 3.58 -4.42
N THR A 104 11.23 4.69 -5.05
CA THR A 104 12.21 5.54 -5.77
C THR A 104 13.18 6.18 -4.79
N ARG A 105 12.71 6.55 -3.59
CA ARG A 105 13.53 6.99 -2.45
C ARG A 105 12.86 6.59 -1.14
N SER A 106 13.66 6.25 -0.15
CA SER A 106 13.25 5.97 1.23
C SER A 106 13.75 6.99 2.24
N GLU A 107 14.46 8.02 1.75
CA GLU A 107 15.06 9.08 2.54
C GLU A 107 14.80 10.45 1.88
N ASP A 108 15.13 11.53 2.60
CA ASP A 108 15.05 12.89 2.06
C ASP A 108 16.26 13.20 1.16
N VAL A 109 16.21 12.66 -0.06
CA VAL A 109 17.27 12.82 -1.09
C VAL A 109 16.68 13.17 -2.43
N LEU A 110 17.48 13.91 -3.22
CA LEU A 110 17.27 14.10 -4.65
C LEU A 110 18.15 13.09 -5.40
N LEU A 111 17.58 12.40 -6.40
CA LEU A 111 18.21 11.25 -7.07
C LEU A 111 19.11 11.71 -8.23
N TYR A 112 20.25 12.29 -7.90
CA TYR A 112 21.29 12.66 -8.88
C TYR A 112 22.68 12.27 -8.38
N ASP A 113 23.62 12.08 -9.30
CA ASP A 113 25.01 11.78 -8.93
C ASP A 113 25.71 13.06 -8.44
N LYS A 114 25.99 13.11 -7.14
CA LYS A 114 26.66 14.25 -6.51
C LYS A 114 28.11 14.48 -6.96
N SER A 115 28.74 13.49 -7.61
CA SER A 115 30.09 13.61 -8.17
C SER A 115 30.14 14.33 -9.51
N SER A 116 28.98 14.53 -10.15
CA SER A 116 28.85 15.19 -11.44
C SER A 116 28.41 16.64 -11.28
N ASP A 117 28.98 17.51 -12.09
CA ASP A 117 28.56 18.93 -12.16
C ASP A 117 27.38 19.07 -13.12
N TYR A 118 26.19 19.16 -12.59
CA TYR A 118 24.96 19.24 -13.40
C TYR A 118 24.51 20.67 -13.73
N LEU A 119 25.24 21.71 -13.36
CA LEU A 119 24.97 23.12 -13.74
C LEU A 119 23.46 23.46 -13.76
N GLY A 120 22.76 23.23 -12.67
CA GLY A 120 21.33 23.52 -12.57
C GLY A 120 20.39 22.43 -13.12
N GLN A 121 20.88 21.29 -13.60
CA GLN A 121 20.06 20.20 -14.14
C GLN A 121 19.74 19.08 -13.14
N LYS A 122 19.92 19.30 -11.84
CA LYS A 122 19.69 18.30 -10.79
C LYS A 122 18.28 17.67 -10.88
N LYS A 123 17.25 18.50 -11.08
CA LYS A 123 15.87 18.02 -11.23
C LYS A 123 15.67 17.15 -12.48
N VAL A 124 16.34 17.49 -13.59
CA VAL A 124 16.29 16.69 -14.81
C VAL A 124 16.92 15.31 -14.57
N GLN A 125 18.05 15.26 -13.87
CA GLN A 125 18.71 14.00 -13.51
C GLN A 125 17.89 13.18 -12.52
N ASP A 126 17.26 13.81 -11.52
CA ASP A 126 16.36 13.16 -10.57
C ASP A 126 15.20 12.47 -11.31
N LEU A 127 14.49 13.20 -12.20
CA LEU A 127 13.40 12.63 -12.98
C LEU A 127 13.86 11.49 -13.90
N ALA A 128 15.04 11.64 -14.54
CA ALA A 128 15.63 10.60 -15.37
C ALA A 128 16.00 9.34 -14.54
N THR A 129 16.47 9.53 -13.31
CA THR A 129 16.79 8.41 -12.39
C THR A 129 15.52 7.70 -11.95
N ARG A 130 14.47 8.43 -11.57
CA ARG A 130 13.15 7.84 -11.22
C ARG A 130 12.60 7.02 -12.38
N ARG A 131 12.67 7.55 -13.60
CA ARG A 131 12.26 6.84 -14.82
C ARG A 131 13.05 5.54 -15.00
N LYS A 132 14.39 5.56 -14.85
CA LYS A 132 15.23 4.35 -14.94
C LYS A 132 14.89 3.30 -13.91
N ILE A 133 14.54 3.70 -12.68
CA ILE A 133 14.08 2.76 -11.63
C ILE A 133 12.83 2.02 -12.11
N VAL A 134 11.86 2.72 -12.69
CA VAL A 134 10.64 2.07 -13.23
C VAL A 134 10.97 1.16 -14.40
N GLU A 135 11.75 1.64 -15.36
CA GLU A 135 12.10 0.90 -16.59
C GLU A 135 13.02 -0.32 -16.34
N ALA A 136 13.60 -0.44 -15.14
CA ALA A 136 14.34 -1.64 -14.73
C ALA A 136 13.43 -2.85 -14.46
N HIS A 137 12.10 -2.66 -14.40
CA HIS A 137 11.11 -3.71 -14.12
C HIS A 137 10.12 -3.81 -15.30
N GLU A 138 10.18 -4.92 -16.05
CA GLU A 138 9.34 -5.11 -17.25
C GLU A 138 7.84 -5.02 -16.97
N ASN A 139 7.40 -5.52 -15.81
CA ASN A 139 6.00 -5.53 -15.38
C ASN A 139 5.72 -4.46 -14.31
N ALA A 140 6.35 -3.28 -14.39
CA ALA A 140 6.13 -2.23 -13.42
C ALA A 140 4.71 -1.65 -13.48
N ILE A 141 4.21 -1.24 -12.30
CA ILE A 141 3.12 -0.27 -12.15
C ILE A 141 3.66 0.89 -11.34
N PHE A 142 3.52 2.10 -11.85
CA PHE A 142 4.07 3.30 -11.23
C PHE A 142 3.01 4.10 -10.47
N ILE A 143 3.28 4.41 -9.20
CA ILE A 143 2.39 5.15 -8.30
C ILE A 143 3.18 6.28 -7.66
N SER A 144 2.97 7.52 -8.11
CA SER A 144 3.65 8.71 -7.60
C SER A 144 2.78 9.47 -6.59
N ILE A 145 3.36 9.85 -5.46
CA ILE A 145 2.71 10.58 -4.36
C ILE A 145 3.17 12.03 -4.38
N HIS A 146 2.21 12.94 -4.46
CA HIS A 146 2.40 14.39 -4.52
C HIS A 146 1.36 15.15 -3.70
N MET A 147 1.59 16.44 -3.50
CA MET A 147 0.63 17.40 -2.94
C MET A 147 0.40 18.53 -3.95
N ASN A 148 -0.83 18.94 -4.06
CA ASN A 148 -1.24 20.04 -4.93
C ASN A 148 -1.12 21.40 -4.24
N ALA A 149 -1.03 22.44 -5.06
CA ALA A 149 -1.18 23.81 -4.63
C ALA A 149 -1.82 24.65 -5.72
N PHE A 150 -2.64 25.61 -5.34
CA PHE A 150 -3.27 26.54 -6.25
C PHE A 150 -3.42 27.93 -5.59
N PRO A 151 -3.39 29.04 -6.35
CA PRO A 151 -3.51 30.37 -5.76
C PRO A 151 -4.76 30.58 -4.92
N GLU A 152 -5.91 30.01 -5.32
CA GLU A 152 -7.13 30.09 -4.54
C GLU A 152 -7.21 28.98 -3.49
N ALA A 153 -7.20 29.38 -2.24
CA ALA A 153 -7.25 28.49 -1.07
C ALA A 153 -8.53 27.66 -0.93
N LYS A 154 -9.53 27.87 -1.79
CA LYS A 154 -10.81 27.12 -1.77
C LYS A 154 -10.70 25.69 -2.29
N TYR A 155 -9.67 25.39 -3.06
CA TYR A 155 -9.49 24.06 -3.65
C TYR A 155 -9.03 23.04 -2.59
N SER A 156 -9.63 21.85 -2.65
CA SER A 156 -9.35 20.75 -1.73
C SER A 156 -9.64 19.40 -2.39
N GLY A 157 -9.19 18.32 -1.74
CA GLY A 157 -9.48 16.94 -2.10
C GLY A 157 -8.44 16.30 -3.02
N LEU A 158 -8.24 15.01 -2.82
CA LEU A 158 -7.37 14.18 -3.64
C LEU A 158 -7.81 14.17 -5.10
N GLN A 159 -6.85 14.18 -6.01
CA GLN A 159 -7.08 14.00 -7.45
C GLN A 159 -6.00 13.12 -8.07
N VAL A 160 -6.42 12.07 -8.78
CA VAL A 160 -5.48 11.17 -9.46
C VAL A 160 -5.34 11.56 -10.94
N TYR A 161 -4.10 11.75 -11.36
CA TYR A 161 -3.71 11.90 -12.76
C TYR A 161 -3.23 10.55 -13.29
N TYR A 162 -3.57 10.21 -14.53
CA TYR A 162 -3.19 8.95 -15.15
C TYR A 162 -2.46 9.16 -16.48
N SER A 163 -1.49 8.30 -16.77
CA SER A 163 -0.80 8.27 -18.05
C SER A 163 -1.74 7.83 -19.16
N GLN A 164 -1.66 8.49 -20.31
CA GLN A 164 -2.41 8.12 -21.53
C GLN A 164 -1.69 7.04 -22.35
N ASN A 165 -0.44 6.71 -22.00
CA ASN A 165 0.38 5.75 -22.73
C ASN A 165 -0.02 4.30 -22.46
N ASN A 166 -0.82 4.06 -21.40
CA ASN A 166 -1.29 2.74 -21.03
C ASN A 166 -2.74 2.80 -20.51
N THR A 167 -3.63 2.05 -21.12
CA THR A 167 -5.07 2.07 -20.81
C THR A 167 -5.39 1.63 -19.39
N ALA A 168 -4.58 0.74 -18.80
CA ALA A 168 -4.74 0.28 -17.42
C ALA A 168 -4.52 1.41 -16.39
N SER A 169 -3.80 2.47 -16.75
CA SER A 169 -3.59 3.65 -15.90
C SER A 169 -4.90 4.32 -15.50
N GLN A 170 -5.85 4.42 -16.42
CA GLN A 170 -7.15 5.02 -16.16
C GLN A 170 -7.97 4.20 -15.16
N THR A 171 -7.95 2.88 -15.28
CA THR A 171 -8.64 1.97 -14.34
C THR A 171 -8.02 2.09 -12.95
N LEU A 172 -6.68 2.02 -12.86
CA LEU A 172 -5.98 2.19 -11.59
C LEU A 172 -6.31 3.54 -10.91
N ALA A 173 -6.28 4.63 -11.69
CA ALA A 173 -6.65 5.96 -11.19
C ALA A 173 -8.10 6.02 -10.69
N SER A 174 -9.02 5.37 -11.41
CA SER A 174 -10.45 5.33 -11.03
C SER A 174 -10.66 4.60 -9.71
N GLU A 175 -10.01 3.45 -9.52
CA GLU A 175 -10.14 2.68 -8.28
C GLU A 175 -9.58 3.45 -7.08
N ILE A 176 -8.40 4.05 -7.21
CA ILE A 176 -7.81 4.87 -6.15
C ILE A 176 -8.70 6.07 -5.82
N GLN A 177 -9.16 6.82 -6.84
CA GLN A 177 -10.03 7.99 -6.65
C GLN A 177 -11.34 7.61 -5.96
N THR A 178 -11.97 6.53 -6.39
CA THR A 178 -13.27 6.07 -5.88
C THR A 178 -13.15 5.60 -4.44
N LEU A 179 -12.19 4.73 -4.13
CA LEU A 179 -12.02 4.22 -2.76
C LEU A 179 -11.64 5.33 -1.78
N THR A 180 -10.78 6.27 -2.18
CA THR A 180 -10.47 7.41 -1.32
C THR A 180 -11.69 8.31 -1.09
N HIS A 181 -12.50 8.55 -2.12
CA HIS A 181 -13.76 9.29 -1.98
C HIS A 181 -14.70 8.59 -1.00
N GLU A 182 -14.94 7.30 -1.14
CA GLU A 182 -15.89 6.54 -0.33
C GLU A 182 -15.46 6.42 1.14
N ILE A 183 -14.18 6.22 1.39
CA ILE A 183 -13.66 5.88 2.72
C ILE A 183 -13.24 7.12 3.51
N LEU A 184 -12.59 8.09 2.86
CA LEU A 184 -11.92 9.19 3.55
C LEU A 184 -12.46 10.58 3.18
N GLN A 185 -12.82 10.78 1.92
CA GLN A 185 -13.16 12.11 1.40
C GLN A 185 -14.55 12.15 0.72
N PRO A 186 -15.67 11.86 1.43
CA PRO A 186 -17.00 11.73 0.81
C PRO A 186 -17.52 13.03 0.16
N HIS A 187 -16.95 14.17 0.52
CA HIS A 187 -17.29 15.48 -0.08
C HIS A 187 -16.38 15.87 -1.24
N ASN A 188 -15.39 15.06 -1.59
CA ASN A 188 -14.50 15.29 -2.70
C ASN A 188 -15.21 15.01 -4.04
N THR A 189 -15.43 16.04 -4.84
CA THR A 189 -16.11 15.92 -6.15
C THR A 189 -15.14 15.85 -7.32
N ARG A 190 -13.83 15.81 -7.06
CA ARG A 190 -12.81 15.73 -8.11
C ARG A 190 -12.90 14.40 -8.86
N LYS A 191 -12.59 14.46 -10.15
CA LYS A 191 -12.53 13.29 -11.03
C LYS A 191 -11.09 13.01 -11.41
N ILE A 192 -10.79 11.77 -11.78
CA ILE A 192 -9.52 11.42 -12.40
C ILE A 192 -9.27 12.31 -13.61
N LYS A 193 -8.00 12.56 -13.93
CA LYS A 193 -7.62 13.42 -15.03
C LYS A 193 -6.48 12.82 -15.83
N ALA A 194 -6.61 12.85 -17.16
CA ALA A 194 -5.50 12.50 -18.03
C ALA A 194 -4.32 13.46 -17.81
N ALA A 195 -3.12 12.91 -17.65
CA ALA A 195 -1.90 13.71 -17.52
C ALA A 195 -1.60 14.43 -18.85
N GLY A 196 -1.14 15.67 -18.74
CA GLY A 196 -0.55 16.39 -19.86
C GLY A 196 0.96 16.14 -19.95
N GLU A 197 1.59 16.64 -21.01
CA GLU A 197 3.04 16.53 -21.27
C GLU A 197 3.92 17.16 -20.17
N ASN A 198 3.33 18.04 -19.36
CA ASN A 198 4.00 18.69 -18.23
C ASN A 198 4.27 17.77 -17.04
N ILE A 199 3.63 16.58 -16.98
CA ILE A 199 3.90 15.56 -15.96
C ILE A 199 4.87 14.53 -16.56
N TYR A 200 6.17 14.87 -16.53
CA TYR A 200 7.24 14.17 -17.24
C TYR A 200 7.20 12.65 -17.10
N LEU A 201 7.06 12.10 -15.89
CA LEU A 201 7.07 10.65 -15.69
C LEU A 201 5.84 9.99 -16.33
N LEU A 202 4.66 10.56 -16.18
CA LEU A 202 3.44 10.01 -16.79
C LEU A 202 3.44 10.13 -18.31
N ASP A 203 4.12 11.15 -18.86
CA ASP A 203 4.26 11.34 -20.30
C ASP A 203 5.26 10.34 -20.93
N ARG A 204 6.28 9.91 -20.18
CA ARG A 204 7.38 9.09 -20.72
C ARG A 204 7.26 7.61 -20.43
N LEU A 205 6.59 7.22 -19.33
CA LEU A 205 6.42 5.81 -18.96
C LEU A 205 5.36 5.15 -19.84
N THR A 206 5.61 3.88 -20.20
CA THR A 206 4.69 3.05 -21.01
C THR A 206 3.95 2.00 -20.19
N CYS A 207 4.36 1.79 -18.94
CA CYS A 207 3.64 0.96 -17.98
C CYS A 207 2.39 1.66 -17.44
N PRO A 208 1.47 0.95 -16.74
CA PRO A 208 0.41 1.60 -15.98
C PRO A 208 1.01 2.60 -14.97
N ALA A 209 0.60 3.87 -15.05
CA ALA A 209 1.22 4.93 -14.27
C ALA A 209 0.20 5.97 -13.81
N VAL A 210 0.27 6.33 -12.52
CA VAL A 210 -0.57 7.36 -11.90
C VAL A 210 0.25 8.30 -11.03
N LEU A 211 -0.21 9.56 -10.92
CA LEU A 211 0.27 10.54 -9.96
C LEU A 211 -0.91 10.99 -9.10
N ILE A 212 -0.74 10.88 -7.80
CA ILE A 212 -1.78 11.15 -6.81
C ILE A 212 -1.46 12.46 -6.13
N GLU A 213 -2.23 13.49 -6.45
CA GLU A 213 -2.27 14.75 -5.71
C GLU A 213 -3.14 14.55 -4.47
N CYS A 214 -2.52 14.29 -3.33
CA CYS A 214 -3.19 13.85 -2.12
C CYS A 214 -4.10 14.92 -1.48
N GLY A 215 -3.86 16.19 -1.76
CA GLY A 215 -4.62 17.34 -1.29
C GLY A 215 -3.87 18.64 -1.52
N PHE A 216 -4.44 19.77 -1.12
CA PHE A 216 -3.94 21.11 -1.42
C PHE A 216 -3.23 21.75 -0.24
N LEU A 217 -1.91 21.92 -0.33
CA LEU A 217 -1.12 22.61 0.69
C LEU A 217 -1.40 24.13 0.76
N SER A 218 -2.04 24.68 -0.26
CA SER A 218 -2.53 26.07 -0.29
C SER A 218 -3.84 26.28 0.47
N ASN A 219 -4.57 25.20 0.81
CA ASN A 219 -5.78 25.25 1.61
C ASN A 219 -5.43 25.07 3.09
N PRO A 220 -5.70 26.04 3.99
CA PRO A 220 -5.28 25.94 5.39
C PRO A 220 -5.86 24.73 6.14
N GLN A 221 -7.12 24.39 5.87
CA GLN A 221 -7.78 23.27 6.54
C GLN A 221 -7.24 21.92 6.06
N GLU A 222 -6.99 21.79 4.76
CA GLU A 222 -6.45 20.56 4.18
C GLU A 222 -4.96 20.40 4.52
N CYS A 223 -4.19 21.49 4.47
CA CYS A 223 -2.79 21.52 4.89
C CYS A 223 -2.63 21.08 6.35
N ALA A 224 -3.52 21.53 7.25
CA ALA A 224 -3.52 21.08 8.63
C ALA A 224 -3.78 19.57 8.75
N LYS A 225 -4.80 19.03 8.06
CA LYS A 225 -5.10 17.58 8.03
C LYS A 225 -3.94 16.76 7.48
N LEU A 226 -3.36 17.18 6.36
CA LEU A 226 -2.22 16.51 5.72
C LEU A 226 -0.98 16.47 6.63
N SER A 227 -0.88 17.40 7.60
CA SER A 227 0.19 17.43 8.59
C SER A 227 -0.03 16.46 9.75
N GLU A 228 -1.25 15.92 9.91
CA GLU A 228 -1.60 14.98 10.99
C GLU A 228 -1.21 13.54 10.58
N GLU A 229 -0.44 12.87 11.44
CA GLU A 229 0.03 11.50 11.18
C GLU A 229 -1.13 10.51 10.97
N GLU A 230 -2.18 10.65 11.74
CA GLU A 230 -3.36 9.78 11.62
C GLU A 230 -4.06 9.94 10.26
N TYR A 231 -4.18 11.18 9.77
CA TYR A 231 -4.75 11.43 8.45
C TYR A 231 -3.84 10.88 7.32
N GLN A 232 -2.51 10.98 7.46
CA GLN A 232 -1.56 10.39 6.52
C GLN A 232 -1.71 8.86 6.44
N LYS A 233 -1.90 8.18 7.59
CA LYS A 233 -2.18 6.73 7.65
C LYS A 233 -3.49 6.39 6.94
N GLN A 234 -4.58 7.11 7.23
CA GLN A 234 -5.87 6.89 6.59
C GLN A 234 -5.80 7.11 5.07
N LEU A 235 -5.06 8.12 4.63
CA LEU A 235 -4.86 8.42 3.22
C LEU A 235 -4.07 7.33 2.51
N ALA A 236 -2.92 6.92 3.07
CA ALA A 236 -2.14 5.80 2.53
C ALA A 236 -2.96 4.52 2.48
N PHE A 237 -3.78 4.24 3.50
CA PHE A 237 -4.67 3.08 3.54
C PHE A 237 -5.76 3.13 2.47
N SER A 238 -6.37 4.30 2.24
CA SER A 238 -7.37 4.44 1.16
C SER A 238 -6.77 4.25 -0.23
N ILE A 239 -5.54 4.73 -0.46
CA ILE A 239 -4.79 4.49 -1.70
C ILE A 239 -4.47 3.00 -1.85
N TYR A 240 -3.96 2.36 -0.80
CA TYR A 240 -3.70 0.92 -0.75
C TYR A 240 -4.94 0.11 -1.15
N LEU A 241 -6.10 0.40 -0.57
CA LEU A 241 -7.34 -0.28 -0.92
C LEU A 241 -7.71 -0.09 -2.40
N GLY A 242 -7.50 1.10 -2.95
CA GLY A 242 -7.70 1.38 -4.37
C GLY A 242 -6.79 0.53 -5.26
N VAL A 243 -5.51 0.38 -4.89
CA VAL A 243 -4.56 -0.48 -5.61
C VAL A 243 -4.98 -1.95 -5.53
N VAL A 244 -5.32 -2.46 -4.34
CA VAL A 244 -5.79 -3.85 -4.18
C VAL A 244 -7.06 -4.10 -4.99
N ASN A 245 -8.02 -3.16 -4.98
CA ASN A 245 -9.26 -3.31 -5.76
C ASN A 245 -9.00 -3.34 -7.27
N TYR A 246 -8.03 -2.56 -7.77
CA TYR A 246 -7.61 -2.62 -9.16
C TYR A 246 -7.20 -4.05 -9.57
N PHE A 247 -6.40 -4.75 -8.77
CA PHE A 247 -6.01 -6.14 -9.05
C PHE A 247 -7.18 -7.12 -8.97
N ASN A 248 -8.08 -6.92 -8.00
CA ASN A 248 -9.27 -7.76 -7.85
C ASN A 248 -10.25 -7.61 -9.02
N THR A 249 -10.36 -6.42 -9.61
CA THR A 249 -11.23 -6.16 -10.77
C THR A 249 -10.60 -6.64 -12.07
N ALA A 250 -9.28 -6.47 -12.24
CA ALA A 250 -8.54 -6.99 -13.39
C ALA A 250 -8.59 -8.53 -13.48
N SER A 251 -8.55 -9.22 -12.33
CA SER A 251 -8.64 -10.69 -12.27
C SER A 251 -10.01 -11.25 -12.66
N LYS A 252 -11.06 -10.44 -12.64
CA LYS A 252 -12.45 -10.84 -12.96
C LYS A 252 -12.82 -10.63 -14.43
N ASN A 253 -12.03 -9.84 -15.16
CA ASN A 253 -12.24 -9.50 -16.57
C ASN A 253 -10.93 -9.72 -17.34
N PRO A 254 -10.50 -11.00 -17.56
CA PRO A 254 -9.27 -11.34 -18.27
C PRO A 254 -9.33 -10.99 -19.78
#